data_d09ffb44556d67b0246927343c342f40
#
_entry.id   d09ffb44556d67b0246927343c342f40
#
_cell.length_a   1.000
_cell.length_b   1.000
_cell.length_c   1.000
_cell.angle_alpha   90.00
_cell.angle_beta   90.00
_cell.angle_gamma   90.00
#
_symmetry.space_group_name_H-M   'P 1'
#
loop_
_entity.id
_entity.type
_entity.pdbx_description
1 polymer ?
#
loop_
_entity_poly.entity_id
_entity_poly.type
_entity_poly.pdbx_seq_one_letter_code
_entity_poly.pdbx_strand_id
1 'polypeptide(L)'
;MNTFDEATTRLIDSTDGDVYAHTPPTPTAADELAAAKAAQAAIISAARTVAGSQPVTVNKIPYDAGPQSQKNASGKMVASMAGQVTFPTQWRDANNKTQSLSQIQFANMVTAIYAQVEEVYEKSFALKDAIEAAETIEDVQAINWS
;
A
#
# COMPACT_ATOMS: atom_id res chain seq x y z
N MET A 1 -47.05 11.31 -33.76
CA MET A 1 -46.70 10.84 -33.98
C MET A 1 -46.17 10.69 -33.92
N ASN A 2 -47.07 10.81 -33.32
CA ASN A 2 -46.33 10.37 -33.33
C ASN A 2 -45.91 10.35 -32.80
N THR A 3 -45.30 10.43 -32.73
CA THR A 3 -44.99 9.99 -32.80
C THR A 3 -44.61 10.06 -32.32
N PHE A 4 -45.33 10.07 -31.84
CA PHE A 4 -44.90 9.70 -31.68
C PHE A 4 -44.65 9.54 -31.67
N ASP A 5 -44.70 9.87 -31.49
CA ASP A 5 -44.52 9.29 -31.92
C ASP A 5 -44.14 9.13 -31.83
N GLU A 6 -43.88 9.26 -31.52
CA GLU A 6 -43.65 8.79 -31.91
C GLU A 6 -43.00 8.63 -31.90
N ALA A 7 -43.02 8.86 -31.76
CA ALA A 7 -42.62 8.40 -32.15
C ALA A 7 -42.09 8.39 -32.00
N THR A 8 -42.24 8.50 -31.53
CA THR A 8 -41.77 8.15 -31.73
C THR A 8 -41.24 8.11 -31.43
N THR A 9 -41.15 8.15 -31.00
CA THR A 9 -40.68 7.80 -31.11
C THR A 9 -40.12 7.64 -30.89
N ARG A 10 -39.99 7.55 -30.72
CA ARG A 10 -39.47 7.02 -30.82
C ARG A 10 -38.71 6.85 -30.63
N LEU A 11 -38.72 6.93 -30.44
CA LEU A 11 -38.02 6.55 -30.61
C LEU A 11 -37.32 6.31 -30.82
N ILE A 12 -37.19 6.25 -30.92
CA ILE A 12 -36.47 5.92 -31.32
C ILE A 12 -35.98 5.56 -31.69
N ASP A 13 -36.00 5.42 -31.79
CA ASP A 13 -35.34 4.91 -32.29
C ASP A 13 -34.75 4.68 -32.78
N SER A 14 -34.70 4.56 -33.07
CA SER A 14 -33.94 4.38 -33.46
C SER A 14 -33.26 4.23 -34.10
N THR A 15 -33.03 4.03 -34.15
CA THR A 15 -32.40 4.19 -34.58
C THR A 15 -31.60 4.28 -34.67
N ASP A 16 -31.31 4.14 -34.61
CA ASP A 16 -30.61 4.38 -34.21
C ASP A 16 -29.90 4.35 -33.62
N GLY A 17 -29.70 3.99 -33.37
CA GLY A 17 -29.20 3.92 -32.62
C GLY A 17 -28.63 3.88 -31.93
N ASP A 18 -28.47 3.78 -31.82
CA ASP A 18 -28.07 3.74 -31.06
C ASP A 18 -27.47 4.08 -30.17
N VAL A 19 -27.27 4.11 -30.07
CA VAL A 19 -26.92 5.00 -28.97
C VAL A 19 -26.93 4.27 -27.65
N TYR A 20 -27.97 3.80 -27.31
CA TYR A 20 -28.17 3.14 -26.03
C TYR A 20 -27.52 1.79 -25.96
N ALA A 21 -27.42 1.18 -27.09
CA ALA A 21 -26.76 -0.12 -27.18
C ALA A 21 -25.25 0.06 -27.37
N HIS A 22 -24.68 1.02 -26.70
CA HIS A 22 -23.26 1.31 -26.82
C HIS A 22 -22.44 0.14 -26.28
N THR A 23 -21.66 -0.46 -27.13
CA THR A 23 -20.71 -1.50 -26.73
C THR A 23 -19.39 -0.84 -26.38
N PRO A 24 -18.86 -1.10 -25.16
CA PRO A 24 -17.55 -0.55 -24.82
C PRO A 24 -16.48 -1.00 -25.81
N PRO A 25 -15.50 -0.17 -26.12
CA PRO A 25 -14.42 -0.58 -27.01
C PRO A 25 -13.66 -1.77 -26.44
N THR A 26 -13.20 -2.65 -27.32
CA THR A 26 -12.36 -3.77 -26.94
C THR A 26 -11.01 -3.23 -26.43
N PRO A 27 -10.50 -3.71 -25.29
CA PRO A 27 -9.20 -3.27 -24.78
C PRO A 27 -8.11 -3.55 -25.82
N THR A 28 -7.22 -2.59 -25.99
CA THR A 28 -6.03 -2.77 -26.83
C THR A 28 -4.95 -3.49 -26.06
N ALA A 29 -3.89 -3.92 -26.76
CA ALA A 29 -2.72 -4.53 -26.10
C ALA A 29 -2.10 -3.54 -25.11
N ALA A 30 -2.08 -2.24 -25.44
CA ALA A 30 -1.59 -1.21 -24.54
C ALA A 30 -2.46 -1.08 -23.29
N ASP A 31 -3.79 -1.18 -23.44
CA ASP A 31 -4.72 -1.14 -22.31
C ASP A 31 -4.51 -2.35 -21.40
N GLU A 32 -4.30 -3.53 -21.97
CA GLU A 32 -4.08 -4.75 -21.22
C GLU A 32 -2.75 -4.70 -20.45
N LEU A 33 -1.71 -4.15 -21.07
CA LEU A 33 -0.42 -3.98 -20.40
C LEU A 33 -0.55 -2.98 -19.25
N ALA A 34 -1.23 -1.86 -19.46
CA ALA A 34 -1.44 -0.86 -18.41
C ALA A 34 -2.23 -1.45 -17.23
N ALA A 35 -3.25 -2.27 -17.51
CA ALA A 35 -4.04 -2.93 -16.47
C ALA A 35 -3.19 -3.93 -15.70
N ALA A 36 -2.32 -4.68 -16.38
CA ALA A 36 -1.42 -5.62 -15.74
C ALA A 36 -0.42 -4.90 -14.82
N LYS A 37 0.10 -3.76 -15.27
CA LYS A 37 1.01 -2.94 -14.46
C LYS A 37 0.32 -2.43 -13.20
N ALA A 38 -0.90 -1.93 -13.33
CA ALA A 38 -1.66 -1.44 -12.19
C ALA A 38 -1.95 -2.56 -11.19
N ALA A 39 -2.34 -3.73 -11.68
CA ALA A 39 -2.62 -4.89 -10.82
C ALA A 39 -1.36 -5.34 -10.09
N GLN A 40 -0.23 -5.41 -10.78
CA GLN A 40 1.02 -5.86 -10.16
C GLN A 40 1.53 -4.84 -9.15
N ALA A 41 1.40 -3.54 -9.44
CA ALA A 41 1.77 -2.49 -8.49
C ALA A 41 0.95 -2.59 -7.20
N ALA A 42 -0.34 -2.95 -7.31
CA ALA A 42 -1.19 -3.15 -6.14
C ALA A 42 -0.71 -4.35 -5.30
N ILE A 43 -0.28 -5.43 -5.96
CA ILE A 43 0.28 -6.60 -5.28
C ILE A 43 1.55 -6.21 -4.52
N ILE A 44 2.43 -5.43 -5.14
CA ILE A 44 3.65 -4.95 -4.50
C ILE A 44 3.31 -4.07 -3.29
N SER A 45 2.33 -3.19 -3.41
CA SER A 45 1.91 -2.33 -2.30
C SER A 45 1.37 -3.15 -1.11
N ALA A 46 0.58 -4.18 -1.39
CA ALA A 46 0.06 -5.07 -0.35
C ALA A 46 1.19 -5.84 0.33
N ALA A 47 2.14 -6.35 -0.46
CA ALA A 47 3.29 -7.08 0.09
C ALA A 47 4.17 -6.16 0.94
N ARG A 48 4.34 -4.90 0.53
CA ARG A 48 5.09 -3.92 1.32
C ARG A 48 4.44 -3.71 2.68
N THR A 49 3.12 -3.59 2.73
CA THR A 49 2.40 -3.40 3.98
C THR A 49 2.61 -4.58 4.92
N VAL A 50 2.54 -5.79 4.41
CA VAL A 50 2.77 -6.99 5.21
C VAL A 50 4.22 -7.04 5.70
N ALA A 51 5.18 -6.81 4.81
CA ALA A 51 6.60 -6.87 5.15
C ALA A 51 6.99 -5.77 6.14
N GLY A 52 6.43 -4.56 5.98
CA GLY A 52 6.71 -3.44 6.87
C GLY A 52 6.05 -3.55 8.24
N SER A 53 5.13 -4.50 8.40
CA SER A 53 4.41 -4.72 9.66
C SER A 53 4.98 -5.89 10.47
N GLN A 54 6.01 -6.56 9.97
CA GLN A 54 6.62 -7.66 10.70
C GLN A 54 7.30 -7.14 11.97
N PRO A 55 7.26 -7.91 13.07
CA PRO A 55 7.95 -7.48 14.29
C PRO A 55 9.45 -7.28 14.05
N VAL A 56 10.01 -6.27 14.69
CA VAL A 56 11.46 -6.06 14.70
C VAL A 56 12.04 -6.62 15.99
N THR A 57 13.26 -7.12 15.96
CA THR A 57 13.90 -7.68 17.13
C THR A 57 15.07 -6.78 17.57
N VAL A 58 15.04 -6.35 18.83
CA VAL A 58 16.10 -5.55 19.42
C VAL A 58 16.51 -6.22 20.73
N ASN A 59 17.77 -6.55 20.86
CA ASN A 59 18.30 -7.27 22.04
C ASN A 59 17.49 -8.55 22.31
N LYS A 60 17.16 -9.29 21.25
CA LYS A 60 16.43 -10.56 21.31
C LYS A 60 14.98 -10.42 21.76
N ILE A 61 14.46 -9.19 21.81
CA ILE A 61 13.07 -8.93 22.17
C ILE A 61 12.34 -8.46 20.89
N PRO A 62 11.23 -9.13 20.50
CA PRO A 62 10.47 -8.70 19.34
C PRO A 62 9.51 -7.58 19.73
N TYR A 63 9.40 -6.59 18.86
CA TYR A 63 8.47 -5.47 19.03
C TYR A 63 7.59 -5.34 17.80
N ASP A 64 6.31 -5.09 18.02
CA ASP A 64 5.38 -4.84 16.90
C ASP A 64 5.83 -3.61 16.13
N ALA A 65 5.74 -3.70 14.80
CA ALA A 65 6.18 -2.62 13.92
C ALA A 65 5.10 -2.23 12.90
N GLY A 66 3.85 -2.63 13.12
CA GLY A 66 2.75 -2.25 12.24
C GLY A 66 2.40 -0.77 12.33
N PRO A 67 1.44 -0.31 11.54
CA PRO A 67 1.13 1.13 11.44
C PRO A 67 0.81 1.79 12.79
N GLN A 68 0.08 1.09 13.66
CA GLN A 68 -0.25 1.65 14.96
C GLN A 68 1.00 1.78 15.84
N SER A 69 1.87 0.76 15.83
CA SER A 69 3.12 0.80 16.58
C SER A 69 4.05 1.88 16.07
N GLN A 70 4.11 2.07 14.76
CA GLN A 70 4.88 3.14 14.15
C GLN A 70 4.40 4.50 14.63
N LYS A 71 3.08 4.70 14.66
CA LYS A 71 2.49 5.95 15.10
C LYS A 71 2.76 6.20 16.58
N ASN A 72 2.60 5.17 17.40
CA ASN A 72 2.84 5.28 18.85
C ASN A 72 4.31 5.57 19.15
N ALA A 73 5.21 4.89 18.45
CA ALA A 73 6.65 5.08 18.64
C ALA A 73 7.06 6.49 18.22
N SER A 74 6.56 6.96 17.10
CA SER A 74 6.82 8.30 16.60
C SER A 74 6.31 9.37 17.56
N GLY A 75 5.08 9.22 18.06
CA GLY A 75 4.50 10.17 18.99
C GLY A 75 5.27 10.26 20.30
N LYS A 76 5.69 9.11 20.83
CA LYS A 76 6.46 9.06 22.07
C LYS A 76 7.87 9.62 21.86
N MET A 77 8.46 9.41 20.69
CA MET A 77 9.76 9.98 20.36
C MET A 77 9.69 11.51 20.34
N VAL A 78 8.67 12.08 19.71
CA VAL A 78 8.49 13.53 19.69
C VAL A 78 8.30 14.07 21.11
N ALA A 79 7.47 13.41 21.91
CA ALA A 79 7.26 13.81 23.31
C ALA A 79 8.56 13.70 24.12
N SER A 80 9.38 12.69 23.84
CA SER A 80 10.68 12.54 24.47
C SER A 80 11.63 13.70 24.14
N MET A 81 11.64 14.12 22.88
CA MET A 81 12.47 15.25 22.45
C MET A 81 12.03 16.55 23.12
N ALA A 82 10.75 16.66 23.46
CA ALA A 82 10.20 17.82 24.19
C ALA A 82 10.37 17.70 25.72
N GLY A 83 11.03 16.66 26.19
CA GLY A 83 11.24 16.45 27.64
C GLY A 83 10.00 15.99 28.38
N GLN A 84 9.00 15.44 27.67
CA GLN A 84 7.71 15.07 28.25
C GLN A 84 7.61 13.58 28.60
N VAL A 85 8.67 12.82 28.40
CA VAL A 85 8.71 11.40 28.73
C VAL A 85 9.74 11.17 29.83
N THR A 86 9.33 10.48 30.89
CA THR A 86 10.22 10.08 31.97
C THR A 86 10.80 8.71 31.65
N PHE A 87 12.11 8.57 31.69
CA PHE A 87 12.78 7.30 31.45
C PHE A 87 13.25 6.69 32.78
N PRO A 88 13.23 5.36 32.92
CA PRO A 88 12.82 4.38 31.90
C PRO A 88 11.32 4.47 31.63
N THR A 89 10.94 4.19 30.38
CA THR A 89 9.55 4.21 29.95
C THR A 89 9.05 2.79 29.70
N GLN A 90 7.75 2.60 29.80
CA GLN A 90 7.13 1.29 29.60
C GLN A 90 6.73 1.13 28.15
N TRP A 91 6.94 -0.06 27.59
CA TRP A 91 6.54 -0.40 26.23
C TRP A 91 6.17 -1.88 26.15
N ARG A 92 5.10 -2.20 25.44
CA ARG A 92 4.69 -3.60 25.25
C ARG A 92 5.44 -4.19 24.06
N ASP A 93 6.03 -5.36 24.26
CA ASP A 93 6.68 -6.07 23.17
C ASP A 93 5.66 -6.90 22.37
N ALA A 94 6.13 -7.58 21.32
CA ALA A 94 5.25 -8.34 20.44
C ALA A 94 4.62 -9.56 21.13
N ASN A 95 5.15 -9.97 22.28
CA ASN A 95 4.59 -11.05 23.09
C ASN A 95 3.69 -10.52 24.18
N ASN A 96 3.31 -9.24 24.08
CA ASN A 96 2.44 -8.56 25.03
C ASN A 96 3.02 -8.51 26.46
N LYS A 97 4.36 -8.46 26.56
CA LYS A 97 5.06 -8.28 27.83
C LYS A 97 5.53 -6.84 27.92
N THR A 98 5.46 -6.28 29.13
CA THR A 98 5.93 -4.92 29.37
C THR A 98 7.42 -4.90 29.52
N GLN A 99 8.08 -4.06 28.74
CA GLN A 99 9.51 -3.80 28.82
C GLN A 99 9.75 -2.42 29.42
N SER A 100 10.73 -2.31 30.29
CA SER A 100 11.15 -1.04 30.85
C SER A 100 12.38 -0.60 30.05
N LEU A 101 12.22 0.47 29.29
CA LEU A 101 13.24 0.90 28.32
C LEU A 101 13.88 2.20 28.76
N SER A 102 15.21 2.21 28.78
CA SER A 102 15.97 3.45 28.93
C SER A 102 15.77 4.30 27.68
N GLN A 103 16.20 5.55 27.73
CA GLN A 103 16.09 6.46 26.58
C GLN A 103 16.81 5.88 25.36
N ILE A 104 18.00 5.32 25.55
CA ILE A 104 18.78 4.72 24.46
C ILE A 104 18.09 3.46 23.94
N GLN A 105 17.56 2.62 24.83
CA GLN A 105 16.85 1.41 24.41
C GLN A 105 15.59 1.75 23.62
N PHE A 106 14.86 2.76 24.05
CA PHE A 106 13.68 3.22 23.34
C PHE A 106 14.06 3.75 21.95
N ALA A 107 15.11 4.58 21.88
CA ALA A 107 15.61 5.10 20.61
C ALA A 107 16.04 3.99 19.65
N ASN A 108 16.70 2.96 20.18
CA ASN A 108 17.12 1.82 19.36
C ASN A 108 15.93 1.05 18.79
N MET A 109 14.86 0.89 19.58
CA MET A 109 13.63 0.25 19.12
C MET A 109 12.98 1.05 18.01
N VAL A 110 12.86 2.36 18.20
CA VAL A 110 12.26 3.25 17.19
C VAL A 110 13.08 3.21 15.90
N THR A 111 14.40 3.24 16.03
CA THR A 111 15.31 3.16 14.88
C THR A 111 15.12 1.86 14.12
N ALA A 112 14.96 0.73 14.83
CA ALA A 112 14.76 -0.56 14.19
C ALA A 112 13.43 -0.61 13.42
N ILE A 113 12.38 -0.03 14.00
CA ILE A 113 11.06 0.04 13.34
C ILE A 113 11.17 0.84 12.05
N TYR A 114 11.77 2.02 12.10
CA TYR A 114 11.87 2.89 10.94
C TYR A 114 12.84 2.37 9.89
N ALA A 115 13.91 1.67 10.32
CA ALA A 115 14.82 1.04 9.37
C ALA A 115 14.09 -0.02 8.52
N GLN A 116 13.20 -0.80 9.15
CA GLN A 116 12.39 -1.77 8.41
C GLN A 116 11.42 -1.08 7.46
N VAL A 117 10.76 -0.02 7.90
CA VAL A 117 9.85 0.76 7.06
C VAL A 117 10.60 1.28 5.83
N GLU A 118 11.77 1.87 6.04
CA GLU A 118 12.56 2.44 4.95
C GLU A 118 12.98 1.35 3.97
N GLU A 119 13.47 0.24 4.47
CA GLU A 119 13.92 -0.87 3.63
C GLU A 119 12.79 -1.38 2.72
N VAL A 120 11.59 -1.59 3.28
CA VAL A 120 10.48 -2.12 2.48
C VAL A 120 9.96 -1.08 1.48
N TYR A 121 10.05 0.20 1.80
CA TYR A 121 9.67 1.23 0.84
C TYR A 121 10.65 1.31 -0.31
N GLU A 122 11.96 1.26 -0.04
CA GLU A 122 12.97 1.27 -1.09
C GLU A 122 12.80 0.07 -2.02
N LYS A 123 12.56 -1.11 -1.44
CA LYS A 123 12.29 -2.31 -2.24
C LYS A 123 11.04 -2.14 -3.09
N SER A 124 9.98 -1.58 -2.52
CA SER A 124 8.74 -1.31 -3.23
C SER A 124 8.97 -0.35 -4.41
N PHE A 125 9.75 0.70 -4.21
CA PHE A 125 10.03 1.67 -5.27
C PHE A 125 10.78 1.00 -6.42
N ALA A 126 11.82 0.22 -6.13
CA ALA A 126 12.57 -0.48 -7.16
C ALA A 126 11.71 -1.45 -7.96
N LEU A 127 10.82 -2.19 -7.27
CA LEU A 127 9.92 -3.13 -7.96
C LEU A 127 8.89 -2.39 -8.81
N LYS A 128 8.36 -1.28 -8.34
CA LYS A 128 7.40 -0.49 -9.12
C LYS A 128 8.05 0.17 -10.32
N ASP A 129 9.29 0.60 -10.19
CA ASP A 129 10.04 1.14 -11.33
C ASP A 129 10.27 0.05 -12.38
N ALA A 130 10.58 -1.17 -11.95
CA ALA A 130 10.73 -2.30 -12.86
C ALA A 130 9.40 -2.62 -13.57
N ILE A 131 8.28 -2.53 -12.86
CA ILE A 131 6.95 -2.73 -13.45
C ILE A 131 6.70 -1.69 -14.53
N GLU A 132 7.01 -0.42 -14.26
CA GLU A 132 6.81 0.66 -15.24
C GLU A 132 7.66 0.44 -16.48
N ALA A 133 8.88 -0.07 -16.32
CA ALA A 133 9.79 -0.28 -17.43
C ALA A 133 9.48 -1.55 -18.23
N ALA A 134 8.67 -2.46 -17.72
CA ALA A 134 8.35 -3.71 -18.38
C ALA A 134 7.53 -3.47 -19.65
N GLU A 135 7.78 -4.24 -20.69
CA GLU A 135 7.14 -4.03 -21.99
C GLU A 135 6.15 -5.13 -22.34
N THR A 136 6.08 -6.19 -21.55
CA THR A 136 5.14 -7.28 -21.78
C THR A 136 4.43 -7.63 -20.48
N ILE A 137 3.23 -8.21 -20.60
CA ILE A 137 2.45 -8.67 -19.44
C ILE A 137 3.23 -9.74 -18.68
N GLU A 138 3.91 -10.63 -19.40
CA GLU A 138 4.71 -11.69 -18.78
C GLU A 138 5.81 -11.10 -17.92
N ASP A 139 6.52 -10.08 -18.43
CA ASP A 139 7.59 -9.42 -17.69
C ASP A 139 7.01 -8.73 -16.44
N VAL A 140 5.86 -8.08 -16.57
CA VAL A 140 5.17 -7.44 -15.43
C VAL A 140 4.88 -8.46 -14.35
N GLN A 141 4.28 -9.59 -14.74
CA GLN A 141 3.84 -10.61 -13.78
C GLN A 141 5.00 -11.36 -13.14
N ALA A 142 6.18 -11.31 -13.73
CA ALA A 142 7.38 -11.91 -13.15
C ALA A 142 7.98 -11.06 -12.03
N ILE A 143 7.58 -9.80 -11.90
CA ILE A 143 8.07 -8.89 -10.87
C ILE A 143 7.24 -9.10 -9.61
N ASN A 144 7.83 -9.63 -8.56
CA ASN A 144 7.12 -9.90 -7.32
C ASN A 144 8.00 -9.56 -6.11
N TRP A 145 7.43 -9.70 -4.95
CA TRP A 145 8.05 -9.22 -3.70
C TRP A 145 9.18 -10.11 -3.18
N SER A 146 9.33 -11.30 -3.59
CA SER A 146 10.24 -12.29 -3.00
C SER A 146 11.66 -11.80 -2.67
#